data_6a450ecafc1324d15fb66d3d887691df
#
_entry.id   6a450ecafc1324d15fb66d3d887691df
#
_cell.length_a   1.000
_cell.length_b   1.000
_cell.length_c   1.000
_cell.angle_alpha   90.00
_cell.angle_beta   90.00
_cell.angle_gamma   90.00
#
_symmetry.space_group_name_H-M   'P 1'
#
loop_
_entity.id
_entity.type
_entity.pdbx_description
1 polymer ?
#
loop_
_entity_poly.entity_id
_entity_poly.type
_entity_poly.pdbx_seq_one_letter_code
_entity_poly.pdbx_strand_id
1 'polypeptide(L)'
;MGILAGVLVFAFNVVGPWSFGGLPAEAACVLLCLFALSSFMIAHRQSSFEAREAWGFFTAGFAVWVVLEFLEIMELAGSFSLSYLVVPALTVPAYALLLAGLYKACRAVPKPRTANAKTAAALLTAVAAGAVLAGMLYYGKLDALDWFYAIANVALAGWSIYALTACLENGETDAPFKLLGAGLLLLAMHSEVLELTRNGSGAYPHMVYAFDGIRFLGYLFLIWAGERQAKLGA
;
A
#
# COMPACT_ATOMS: atom_id res chain seq x y z
N MET A 1 17.94 10.58 2.90
CA MET A 1 17.09 11.79 2.97
C MET A 1 15.60 11.47 3.08
N GLY A 2 15.06 10.50 2.33
CA GLY A 2 13.62 10.18 2.34
C GLY A 2 13.04 9.79 3.70
N ILE A 3 13.76 8.98 4.49
CA ILE A 3 13.30 8.56 5.82
C ILE A 3 13.13 9.74 6.77
N LEU A 4 14.06 10.69 6.77
CA LEU A 4 13.98 11.88 7.62
C LEU A 4 12.80 12.76 7.23
N ALA A 5 12.57 12.96 5.93
CA ALA A 5 11.41 13.69 5.43
C ALA A 5 10.10 12.99 5.82
N GLY A 6 10.04 11.67 5.69
CA GLY A 6 8.88 10.87 6.10
C GLY A 6 8.62 10.92 7.61
N VAL A 7 9.65 10.83 8.43
CA VAL A 7 9.53 10.97 9.90
C VAL A 7 9.06 12.37 10.28
N LEU A 8 9.58 13.42 9.61
CA LEU A 8 9.14 14.79 9.85
C LEU A 8 7.67 15.01 9.46
N VAL A 9 7.25 14.45 8.31
CA VAL A 9 5.86 14.50 7.87
C VAL A 9 4.96 13.72 8.83
N PHE A 10 5.37 12.52 9.25
CA PHE A 10 4.64 11.74 10.26
C PHE A 10 4.55 12.48 11.59
N ALA A 11 5.66 13.02 12.10
CA ALA A 11 5.68 13.79 13.34
C ALA A 11 4.79 15.04 13.23
N PHE A 12 4.79 15.72 12.10
CA PHE A 12 3.95 16.90 11.86
C PHE A 12 2.45 16.54 11.85
N ASN A 13 2.07 15.38 11.30
CA ASN A 13 0.68 14.92 11.30
C ASN A 13 0.22 14.34 12.65
N VAL A 14 1.11 13.69 13.39
CA VAL A 14 0.77 13.11 14.70
C VAL A 14 0.81 14.15 15.83
N VAL A 15 1.71 15.13 15.72
CA VAL A 15 1.95 16.15 16.76
C VAL A 15 1.39 17.51 16.33
N GLY A 16 1.25 17.75 15.03
CA GLY A 16 0.67 18.98 14.49
C GLY A 16 -0.80 19.12 14.89
N PRO A 17 -1.21 20.29 15.28
CA PRO A 17 -2.52 20.48 15.86
C PRO A 17 -3.59 20.11 14.86
N TRP A 18 -4.56 19.43 15.33
CA TRP A 18 -5.87 19.01 14.86
C TRP A 18 -6.66 20.08 14.07
N SER A 19 -6.01 21.20 13.71
CA SER A 19 -6.56 22.37 13.03
C SER A 19 -6.27 22.45 11.54
N PHE A 20 -5.39 21.60 11.02
CA PHE A 20 -5.16 21.52 9.57
C PHE A 20 -6.07 20.45 8.99
N GLY A 21 -7.19 20.82 8.38
CA GLY A 21 -8.08 19.90 7.67
C GLY A 21 -7.32 19.01 6.67
N GLY A 22 -7.94 17.95 6.17
CA GLY A 22 -7.36 16.85 5.39
C GLY A 22 -6.30 17.18 4.30
N LEU A 23 -6.29 18.42 3.79
CA LEU A 23 -5.40 18.86 2.72
C LEU A 23 -3.89 18.71 3.02
N PRO A 24 -3.34 19.07 4.22
CA PRO A 24 -1.93 18.86 4.51
C PRO A 24 -1.55 17.37 4.64
N ALA A 25 -2.44 16.54 5.17
CA ALA A 25 -2.21 15.11 5.27
C ALA A 25 -2.16 14.47 3.88
N GLU A 26 -3.09 14.83 3.00
CA GLU A 26 -3.10 14.37 1.61
C GLU A 26 -1.89 14.86 0.82
N ALA A 27 -1.48 16.12 0.99
CA ALA A 27 -0.26 16.64 0.39
C ALA A 27 0.99 15.87 0.84
N ALA A 28 1.04 15.48 2.12
CA ALA A 28 2.09 14.65 2.66
C ALA A 28 2.07 13.23 2.03
N CYS A 29 0.90 12.65 1.81
CA CYS A 29 0.75 11.36 1.14
C CYS A 29 1.27 11.41 -0.29
N VAL A 30 0.94 12.43 -1.07
CA VAL A 30 1.47 12.61 -2.43
C VAL A 30 2.99 12.70 -2.41
N LEU A 31 3.59 13.46 -1.50
CA LEU A 31 5.04 13.56 -1.38
C LEU A 31 5.67 12.20 -1.04
N LEU A 32 5.11 11.46 -0.09
CA LEU A 32 5.60 10.13 0.26
C LEU A 32 5.44 9.14 -0.90
N CYS A 33 4.33 9.20 -1.62
CA CYS A 33 4.09 8.39 -2.79
C CYS A 33 5.10 8.70 -3.92
N LEU A 34 5.44 9.96 -4.14
CA LEU A 34 6.49 10.39 -5.08
C LEU A 34 7.87 9.88 -4.65
N PHE A 35 8.20 9.92 -3.36
CA PHE A 35 9.45 9.34 -2.85
C PHE A 35 9.48 7.81 -3.01
N ALA A 36 8.37 7.12 -2.77
CA ALA A 36 8.26 5.68 -3.00
C ALA A 36 8.46 5.35 -4.49
N LEU A 37 7.78 6.07 -5.39
CA LEU A 37 7.96 5.93 -6.83
C LEU A 37 9.42 6.15 -7.24
N SER A 38 10.05 7.21 -6.74
CA SER A 38 11.46 7.51 -7.04
C SER A 38 12.39 6.40 -6.57
N SER A 39 12.16 5.86 -5.37
CA SER A 39 12.96 4.74 -4.83
C SER A 39 12.77 3.45 -5.64
N PHE A 40 11.56 3.18 -6.13
CA PHE A 40 11.28 2.04 -7.00
C PHE A 40 11.92 2.18 -8.38
N MET A 41 11.95 3.39 -8.96
CA MET A 41 12.67 3.66 -10.21
C MET A 41 14.17 3.36 -10.07
N ILE A 42 14.77 3.75 -8.95
CA ILE A 42 16.18 3.48 -8.67
C ILE A 42 16.38 1.96 -8.48
N ALA A 43 15.53 1.31 -7.68
CA ALA A 43 15.56 -0.13 -7.48
C ALA A 43 15.43 -0.90 -8.80
N HIS A 44 14.49 -0.50 -9.66
CA HIS A 44 14.32 -1.09 -10.98
C HIS A 44 15.59 -0.99 -11.85
N ARG A 45 16.28 0.15 -11.84
CA ARG A 45 17.50 0.35 -12.63
C ARG A 45 18.69 -0.45 -12.13
N GLN A 46 18.79 -0.65 -10.81
CA GLN A 46 19.93 -1.29 -10.14
C GLN A 46 19.73 -2.78 -9.87
N SER A 47 18.54 -3.32 -10.07
CA SER A 47 18.24 -4.74 -9.81
C SER A 47 18.76 -5.66 -10.92
N SER A 48 19.06 -6.92 -10.53
CA SER A 48 19.27 -8.04 -11.46
C SER A 48 18.03 -8.30 -12.31
N PHE A 49 18.18 -9.03 -13.40
CA PHE A 49 17.11 -9.23 -14.40
C PHE A 49 15.80 -9.75 -13.78
N GLU A 50 15.86 -10.74 -12.88
CA GLU A 50 14.66 -11.33 -12.26
C GLU A 50 13.93 -10.36 -11.34
N ALA A 51 14.66 -9.65 -10.48
CA ALA A 51 14.08 -8.66 -9.59
C ALA A 51 13.63 -7.40 -10.34
N ARG A 52 14.29 -7.06 -11.47
CA ARG A 52 13.99 -5.88 -12.28
C ARG A 52 12.55 -5.89 -12.78
N GLU A 53 12.01 -7.03 -13.22
CA GLU A 53 10.63 -7.11 -13.67
C GLU A 53 9.65 -6.77 -12.54
N ALA A 54 9.85 -7.31 -11.33
CA ALA A 54 9.01 -7.01 -10.18
C ALA A 54 9.02 -5.52 -9.86
N TRP A 55 10.20 -4.91 -9.78
CA TRP A 55 10.35 -3.47 -9.52
C TRP A 55 9.78 -2.61 -10.65
N GLY A 56 9.80 -3.08 -11.89
CA GLY A 56 9.16 -2.43 -13.02
C GLY A 56 7.64 -2.33 -12.85
N PHE A 57 7.00 -3.43 -12.43
CA PHE A 57 5.57 -3.46 -12.14
C PHE A 57 5.20 -2.54 -10.96
N PHE A 58 5.98 -2.54 -9.87
CA PHE A 58 5.77 -1.63 -8.75
C PHE A 58 5.94 -0.17 -9.18
N THR A 59 6.96 0.15 -9.97
CA THR A 59 7.16 1.50 -10.50
C THR A 59 5.96 1.95 -11.33
N ALA A 60 5.47 1.11 -12.25
CA ALA A 60 4.31 1.42 -13.08
C ALA A 60 3.03 1.57 -12.24
N GLY A 61 2.78 0.66 -11.30
CA GLY A 61 1.63 0.72 -10.40
C GLY A 61 1.63 1.98 -9.52
N PHE A 62 2.79 2.32 -8.95
CA PHE A 62 2.94 3.53 -8.16
C PHE A 62 2.89 4.82 -8.98
N ALA A 63 3.29 4.81 -10.25
CA ALA A 63 3.09 5.95 -11.14
C ALA A 63 1.59 6.27 -11.32
N VAL A 64 0.77 5.24 -11.50
CA VAL A 64 -0.69 5.40 -11.55
C VAL A 64 -1.24 5.84 -10.19
N TRP A 65 -0.72 5.28 -9.10
CA TRP A 65 -1.14 5.63 -7.74
C TRP A 65 -0.85 7.09 -7.40
N VAL A 66 0.31 7.64 -7.80
CA VAL A 66 0.63 9.08 -7.65
C VAL A 66 -0.40 9.96 -8.34
N VAL A 67 -0.86 9.55 -9.53
CA VAL A 67 -1.93 10.30 -10.23
C VAL A 67 -3.21 10.28 -9.41
N LEU A 68 -3.60 9.14 -8.82
CA LEU A 68 -4.79 9.05 -7.96
C LEU A 68 -4.67 9.97 -6.74
N GLU A 69 -3.56 9.90 -6.01
CA GLU A 69 -3.30 10.76 -4.84
C GLU A 69 -3.38 12.26 -5.20
N PHE A 70 -2.84 12.61 -6.36
CA PHE A 70 -2.90 13.99 -6.85
C PHE A 70 -4.33 14.43 -7.18
N LEU A 71 -5.12 13.55 -7.80
CA LEU A 71 -6.52 13.82 -8.11
C LEU A 71 -7.37 13.97 -6.84
N GLU A 72 -7.10 13.17 -5.80
CA GLU A 72 -7.78 13.29 -4.50
C GLU A 72 -7.51 14.66 -3.84
N ILE A 73 -6.26 15.15 -3.90
CA ILE A 73 -5.95 16.51 -3.42
C ILE A 73 -6.72 17.58 -4.20
N MET A 74 -6.77 17.45 -5.52
CA MET A 74 -7.45 18.43 -6.37
C MET A 74 -8.96 18.45 -6.10
N GLU A 75 -9.57 17.29 -5.84
CA GLU A 75 -10.96 17.19 -5.42
C GLU A 75 -11.18 17.84 -4.05
N LEU A 76 -10.32 17.53 -3.08
CA LEU A 76 -10.40 18.09 -1.73
C LEU A 76 -10.20 19.62 -1.73
N ALA A 77 -9.35 20.13 -2.62
CA ALA A 77 -9.15 21.55 -2.83
C ALA A 77 -10.33 22.25 -3.56
N GLY A 78 -11.36 21.48 -3.94
CA GLY A 78 -12.53 22.01 -4.64
C GLY A 78 -12.28 22.44 -6.09
N SER A 79 -11.16 21.99 -6.68
CA SER A 79 -10.78 22.38 -8.05
C SER A 79 -11.65 21.71 -9.12
N PHE A 80 -12.16 20.52 -8.84
CA PHE A 80 -13.14 19.77 -9.66
C PHE A 80 -13.71 18.61 -8.84
N SER A 81 -14.81 18.01 -9.31
CA SER A 81 -15.33 16.77 -8.76
C SER A 81 -14.85 15.59 -9.60
N LEU A 82 -14.26 14.59 -8.94
CA LEU A 82 -13.87 13.35 -9.60
C LEU A 82 -15.12 12.63 -10.14
N SER A 83 -15.08 12.32 -11.42
CA SER A 83 -16.11 11.49 -12.02
C SER A 83 -16.03 10.08 -11.42
N TYR A 84 -17.18 9.51 -11.10
CA TYR A 84 -17.31 8.12 -10.63
C TYR A 84 -16.57 7.08 -11.48
N LEU A 85 -16.30 7.38 -12.76
CA LEU A 85 -15.59 6.48 -13.67
C LEU A 85 -14.06 6.66 -13.65
N VAL A 86 -13.55 7.83 -13.27
CA VAL A 86 -12.10 8.11 -13.33
C VAL A 86 -11.34 7.36 -12.26
N VAL A 87 -11.85 7.33 -11.03
CA VAL A 87 -11.20 6.65 -9.91
C VAL A 87 -11.04 5.15 -10.20
N PRO A 88 -12.09 4.39 -10.55
CA PRO A 88 -11.94 2.98 -10.89
C PRO A 88 -11.04 2.73 -12.10
N ALA A 89 -11.12 3.58 -13.14
CA ALA A 89 -10.30 3.45 -14.34
C ALA A 89 -8.78 3.54 -14.07
N LEU A 90 -8.38 4.24 -13.02
CA LEU A 90 -6.99 4.33 -12.59
C LEU A 90 -6.67 3.29 -11.50
N THR A 91 -7.58 3.06 -10.56
CA THR A 91 -7.35 2.14 -9.44
C THR A 91 -7.22 0.69 -9.90
N VAL A 92 -8.05 0.24 -10.84
CA VAL A 92 -7.98 -1.13 -11.36
C VAL A 92 -6.61 -1.46 -11.95
N PRO A 93 -6.05 -0.67 -12.89
CA PRO A 93 -4.70 -0.95 -13.39
C PRO A 93 -3.60 -0.79 -12.33
N ALA A 94 -3.74 0.14 -11.37
CA ALA A 94 -2.77 0.27 -10.28
C ALA A 94 -2.70 -1.02 -9.46
N TYR A 95 -3.84 -1.54 -8.99
CA TYR A 95 -3.89 -2.81 -8.25
C TYR A 95 -3.39 -3.99 -9.09
N ALA A 96 -3.77 -4.08 -10.36
CA ALA A 96 -3.31 -5.15 -11.25
C ALA A 96 -1.77 -5.14 -11.39
N LEU A 97 -1.15 -3.97 -11.54
CA LEU A 97 0.29 -3.81 -11.62
C LEU A 97 0.98 -4.17 -10.29
N LEU A 98 0.44 -3.73 -9.15
CA LEU A 98 0.99 -4.08 -7.84
C LEU A 98 0.91 -5.58 -7.55
N LEU A 99 -0.22 -6.22 -7.87
CA LEU A 99 -0.38 -7.67 -7.73
C LEU A 99 0.55 -8.44 -8.67
N ALA A 100 0.72 -7.98 -9.92
CA ALA A 100 1.70 -8.56 -10.85
C ALA A 100 3.13 -8.42 -10.34
N GLY A 101 3.47 -7.26 -9.77
CA GLY A 101 4.76 -7.02 -9.12
C GLY A 101 5.01 -7.96 -7.95
N LEU A 102 4.03 -8.12 -7.05
CA LEU A 102 4.12 -9.07 -5.93
C LEU A 102 4.25 -10.52 -6.41
N TYR A 103 3.48 -10.93 -7.41
CA TYR A 103 3.61 -12.26 -8.00
C TYR A 103 5.02 -12.52 -8.54
N LYS A 104 5.59 -11.55 -9.28
CA LYS A 104 6.97 -11.63 -9.78
C LYS A 104 7.98 -11.64 -8.64
N ALA A 105 7.82 -10.79 -7.63
CA ALA A 105 8.67 -10.77 -6.44
C ALA A 105 8.66 -12.11 -5.71
N CYS A 106 7.49 -12.70 -5.49
CA CYS A 106 7.36 -14.02 -4.86
C CYS A 106 7.97 -15.16 -5.68
N ARG A 107 8.12 -14.98 -7.00
CA ARG A 107 8.83 -15.95 -7.86
C ARG A 107 10.34 -15.78 -7.81
N ALA A 108 10.82 -14.56 -7.65
CA ALA A 108 12.25 -14.25 -7.54
C ALA A 108 12.84 -14.65 -6.18
N VAL A 109 12.00 -14.75 -5.15
CA VAL A 109 12.42 -15.17 -3.79
C VAL A 109 12.32 -16.69 -3.66
N PRO A 110 13.30 -17.35 -3.01
CA PRO A 110 13.23 -18.79 -2.72
C PRO A 110 11.94 -19.14 -1.99
N LYS A 111 11.30 -20.22 -2.41
CA LYS A 111 10.02 -20.67 -1.82
C LYS A 111 10.21 -20.93 -0.32
N PRO A 112 9.21 -20.59 0.51
CA PRO A 112 9.26 -20.90 1.94
C PRO A 112 9.45 -22.41 2.12
N ARG A 113 10.45 -22.77 2.89
CA ARG A 113 10.88 -24.16 3.10
C ARG A 113 9.94 -24.91 4.03
N THR A 114 9.31 -24.18 4.95
CA THR A 114 8.47 -24.80 5.98
C THR A 114 6.99 -24.81 5.60
N ALA A 115 6.31 -25.96 5.85
CA ALA A 115 4.86 -26.04 5.72
C ALA A 115 4.14 -25.05 6.64
N ASN A 116 4.73 -24.73 7.79
CA ASN A 116 4.19 -23.82 8.78
C ASN A 116 4.04 -22.39 8.25
N ALA A 117 5.01 -21.87 7.47
CA ALA A 117 4.93 -20.54 6.88
C ALA A 117 3.78 -20.43 5.87
N LYS A 118 3.58 -21.44 5.04
CA LYS A 118 2.45 -21.48 4.07
C LYS A 118 1.11 -21.52 4.78
N THR A 119 1.00 -22.36 5.83
CA THR A 119 -0.20 -22.47 6.63
C THR A 119 -0.50 -21.17 7.37
N ALA A 120 0.53 -20.53 7.97
CA ALA A 120 0.38 -19.23 8.63
C ALA A 120 -0.09 -18.15 7.64
N ALA A 121 0.51 -18.07 6.44
CA ALA A 121 0.11 -17.12 5.42
C ALA A 121 -1.35 -17.35 4.98
N ALA A 122 -1.75 -18.60 4.76
CA ALA A 122 -3.11 -18.95 4.38
C ALA A 122 -4.12 -18.61 5.49
N LEU A 123 -3.79 -18.90 6.74
CA LEU A 123 -4.65 -18.56 7.90
C LEU A 123 -4.80 -17.07 8.08
N LEU A 124 -3.70 -16.30 8.04
CA LEU A 124 -3.74 -14.85 8.17
C LEU A 124 -4.54 -14.20 7.02
N THR A 125 -4.37 -14.69 5.80
CA THR A 125 -5.16 -14.22 4.66
C THR A 125 -6.64 -14.56 4.83
N ALA A 126 -6.98 -15.76 5.31
CA ALA A 126 -8.35 -16.17 5.57
C ALA A 126 -9.00 -15.32 6.68
N VAL A 127 -8.24 -14.99 7.74
CA VAL A 127 -8.72 -14.12 8.82
C VAL A 127 -8.96 -12.70 8.28
N ALA A 128 -8.03 -12.15 7.50
CA ALA A 128 -8.20 -10.84 6.88
C ALA A 128 -9.43 -10.80 5.96
N ALA A 129 -9.57 -11.79 5.08
CA ALA A 129 -10.74 -11.92 4.19
C ALA A 129 -12.05 -12.05 4.96
N GLY A 130 -12.06 -12.85 6.04
CA GLY A 130 -13.21 -13.00 6.92
C GLY A 130 -13.59 -11.70 7.63
N ALA A 131 -12.62 -10.94 8.10
CA ALA A 131 -12.85 -9.64 8.74
C ALA A 131 -13.42 -8.61 7.76
N VAL A 132 -12.88 -8.54 6.54
CA VAL A 132 -13.38 -7.69 5.46
C VAL A 132 -14.82 -8.07 5.11
N LEU A 133 -15.10 -9.36 4.87
CA LEU A 133 -16.43 -9.84 4.54
C LEU A 133 -17.43 -9.55 5.66
N ALA A 134 -17.06 -9.77 6.91
CA ALA A 134 -17.90 -9.47 8.07
C ALA A 134 -18.21 -7.97 8.17
N GLY A 135 -17.22 -7.11 7.95
CA GLY A 135 -17.39 -5.66 7.89
C GLY A 135 -18.36 -5.26 6.78
N MET A 136 -18.15 -5.76 5.58
CA MET A 136 -19.02 -5.51 4.43
C MET A 136 -20.48 -5.91 4.69
N LEU A 137 -20.68 -7.12 5.23
CA LEU A 137 -22.04 -7.61 5.56
C LEU A 137 -22.70 -6.80 6.68
N TYR A 138 -21.93 -6.27 7.61
CA TYR A 138 -22.43 -5.44 8.71
C TYR A 138 -22.94 -4.07 8.20
N TYR A 139 -22.24 -3.45 7.27
CA TYR A 139 -22.60 -2.12 6.75
C TYR A 139 -23.66 -2.14 5.63
N GLY A 140 -23.93 -3.26 5.00
CA GLY A 140 -25.20 -3.65 4.36
C GLY A 140 -25.62 -2.98 3.06
N LYS A 141 -24.84 -2.03 2.51
CA LYS A 141 -25.14 -1.40 1.21
C LYS A 141 -23.86 -1.29 0.39
N LEU A 142 -23.61 -2.32 -0.41
CA LEU A 142 -22.39 -2.42 -1.18
C LEU A 142 -22.73 -2.38 -2.68
N ASP A 143 -22.07 -1.52 -3.39
CA ASP A 143 -22.08 -1.52 -4.84
C ASP A 143 -20.97 -2.43 -5.42
N ALA A 144 -20.92 -2.52 -6.74
CA ALA A 144 -19.93 -3.35 -7.42
C ALA A 144 -18.49 -2.86 -7.20
N LEU A 145 -18.32 -1.56 -6.93
CA LEU A 145 -17.02 -0.94 -6.70
C LEU A 145 -16.49 -1.26 -5.31
N ASP A 146 -17.36 -1.23 -4.29
CA ASP A 146 -17.01 -1.65 -2.93
C ASP A 146 -16.50 -3.10 -2.91
N TRP A 147 -17.19 -4.00 -3.62
CA TRP A 147 -16.76 -5.38 -3.78
C TRP A 147 -15.42 -5.50 -4.49
N PHE A 148 -15.19 -4.70 -5.53
CA PHE A 148 -13.89 -4.67 -6.21
C PHE A 148 -12.77 -4.26 -5.25
N TYR A 149 -12.93 -3.18 -4.49
CA TYR A 149 -11.91 -2.73 -3.54
C TYR A 149 -11.65 -3.76 -2.46
N ALA A 150 -12.69 -4.35 -1.88
CA ALA A 150 -12.53 -5.39 -0.87
C ALA A 150 -11.74 -6.59 -1.39
N ILE A 151 -12.09 -7.11 -2.57
CA ILE A 151 -11.38 -8.24 -3.19
C ILE A 151 -9.93 -7.86 -3.53
N ALA A 152 -9.70 -6.69 -4.09
CA ALA A 152 -8.36 -6.22 -4.45
C ALA A 152 -7.48 -6.03 -3.21
N ASN A 153 -8.01 -5.44 -2.14
CA ASN A 153 -7.29 -5.26 -0.87
C ASN A 153 -6.98 -6.60 -0.19
N VAL A 154 -7.93 -7.54 -0.16
CA VAL A 154 -7.69 -8.90 0.36
C VAL A 154 -6.62 -9.62 -0.46
N ALA A 155 -6.66 -9.51 -1.79
CA ALA A 155 -5.64 -10.09 -2.66
C ALA A 155 -4.27 -9.46 -2.42
N LEU A 156 -4.19 -8.12 -2.32
CA LEU A 156 -2.96 -7.39 -2.04
C LEU A 156 -2.41 -7.76 -0.65
N ALA A 157 -3.25 -7.79 0.36
CA ALA A 157 -2.87 -8.21 1.71
C ALA A 157 -2.39 -9.67 1.74
N GLY A 158 -3.10 -10.58 1.09
CA GLY A 158 -2.75 -12.00 1.03
C GLY A 158 -1.39 -12.24 0.37
N TRP A 159 -1.13 -11.62 -0.78
CA TRP A 159 0.17 -11.71 -1.43
C TRP A 159 1.28 -11.03 -0.63
N SER A 160 0.98 -9.92 0.06
CA SER A 160 1.94 -9.24 0.94
C SER A 160 2.30 -10.11 2.15
N ILE A 161 1.31 -10.75 2.78
CA ILE A 161 1.53 -11.71 3.87
C ILE A 161 2.37 -12.90 3.38
N TYR A 162 2.06 -13.42 2.19
CA TYR A 162 2.84 -14.51 1.60
C TYR A 162 4.30 -14.08 1.34
N ALA A 163 4.52 -12.88 0.77
CA ALA A 163 5.86 -12.33 0.55
C ALA A 163 6.62 -12.17 1.88
N LEU A 164 5.98 -11.62 2.91
CA LEU A 164 6.56 -11.47 4.23
C LEU A 164 6.97 -12.82 4.83
N THR A 165 6.08 -13.82 4.82
CA THR A 165 6.36 -15.13 5.39
C THR A 165 7.42 -15.89 4.59
N ALA A 166 7.42 -15.79 3.26
CA ALA A 166 8.44 -16.38 2.40
C ALA A 166 9.84 -15.79 2.67
N CYS A 167 9.91 -14.48 2.89
CA CYS A 167 11.16 -13.77 3.13
C CYS A 167 11.68 -13.87 4.57
N LEU A 168 10.85 -14.19 5.56
CA LEU A 168 11.30 -14.31 6.96
C LEU A 168 12.34 -15.41 7.15
N GLU A 169 12.39 -16.42 6.29
CA GLU A 169 13.29 -17.56 6.37
C GLU A 169 14.67 -17.30 5.70
N ASN A 170 14.81 -16.30 4.85
CA ASN A 170 15.95 -16.21 3.92
C ASN A 170 17.01 -15.12 4.20
N GLY A 171 16.89 -14.35 5.27
CA GLY A 171 17.95 -13.45 5.72
C GLY A 171 17.95 -12.04 5.11
N GLU A 172 19.11 -11.39 5.00
CA GLU A 172 19.24 -9.97 4.65
C GLU A 172 18.97 -9.65 3.17
N THR A 173 19.25 -10.60 2.27
CA THR A 173 19.03 -10.42 0.82
C THR A 173 17.56 -10.20 0.47
N ASP A 174 16.66 -10.68 1.31
CA ASP A 174 15.21 -10.55 1.09
C ASP A 174 14.60 -9.35 1.85
N ALA A 175 15.42 -8.57 2.56
CA ALA A 175 14.95 -7.41 3.32
C ALA A 175 14.14 -6.40 2.47
N PRO A 176 14.48 -6.10 1.20
CA PRO A 176 13.66 -5.23 0.36
C PRO A 176 12.24 -5.76 0.17
N PHE A 177 12.08 -7.05 -0.07
CA PHE A 177 10.76 -7.66 -0.27
C PHE A 177 9.95 -7.79 1.01
N LYS A 178 10.61 -7.95 2.17
CA LYS A 178 9.96 -7.87 3.50
C LYS A 178 9.35 -6.48 3.72
N LEU A 179 10.15 -5.44 3.49
CA LEU A 179 9.70 -4.06 3.64
C LEU A 179 8.59 -3.72 2.64
N LEU A 180 8.72 -4.18 1.40
CA LEU A 180 7.72 -4.03 0.36
C LEU A 180 6.38 -4.68 0.77
N GLY A 181 6.42 -5.93 1.21
CA GLY A 181 5.24 -6.66 1.70
C GLY A 181 4.61 -5.97 2.90
N ALA A 182 5.40 -5.51 3.87
CA ALA A 182 4.89 -4.77 5.02
C ALA A 182 4.21 -3.45 4.60
N GLY A 183 4.84 -2.69 3.71
CA GLY A 183 4.30 -1.43 3.21
C GLY A 183 2.98 -1.61 2.46
N LEU A 184 2.92 -2.56 1.53
CA LEU A 184 1.70 -2.86 0.78
C LEU A 184 0.57 -3.43 1.67
N LEU A 185 0.91 -4.23 2.68
CA LEU A 185 -0.07 -4.71 3.66
C LEU A 185 -0.68 -3.55 4.44
N LEU A 186 0.14 -2.60 4.91
CA LEU A 186 -0.35 -1.42 5.62
C LEU A 186 -1.24 -0.55 4.74
N LEU A 187 -0.90 -0.35 3.45
CA LEU A 187 -1.74 0.39 2.52
C LEU A 187 -3.07 -0.33 2.26
N ALA A 188 -3.06 -1.66 2.08
CA ALA A 188 -4.29 -2.42 1.92
C ALA A 188 -5.18 -2.34 3.16
N MET A 189 -4.60 -2.42 4.36
CA MET A 189 -5.34 -2.25 5.62
C MET A 189 -5.93 -0.84 5.76
N HIS A 190 -5.16 0.20 5.41
CA HIS A 190 -5.65 1.58 5.43
C HIS A 190 -6.83 1.77 4.49
N SER A 191 -6.70 1.34 3.24
CA SER A 191 -7.76 1.45 2.23
C SER A 191 -9.04 0.74 2.67
N GLU A 192 -8.94 -0.47 3.23
CA GLU A 192 -10.09 -1.24 3.69
C GLU A 192 -10.80 -0.59 4.88
N VAL A 193 -10.02 -0.11 5.86
CA VAL A 193 -10.60 0.57 7.03
C VAL A 193 -11.26 1.89 6.63
N LEU A 194 -10.67 2.63 5.70
CA LEU A 194 -11.24 3.87 5.19
C LEU A 194 -12.61 3.61 4.52
N GLU A 195 -12.71 2.56 3.71
CA GLU A 195 -13.95 2.17 3.05
C GLU A 195 -15.03 1.78 4.06
N LEU A 196 -14.68 0.95 5.05
CA LEU A 196 -15.57 0.56 6.12
C LEU A 196 -16.05 1.76 6.96
N THR A 197 -15.21 2.77 7.17
CA THR A 197 -15.56 3.97 7.94
C THR A 197 -16.41 4.96 7.14
N ARG A 198 -16.22 5.08 5.82
CA ARG A 198 -17.06 5.88 4.94
C ARG A 198 -18.50 5.38 4.89
N ASN A 199 -18.67 4.06 4.87
CA ASN A 199 -19.98 3.41 4.80
C ASN A 199 -20.71 3.38 6.15
N GLY A 200 -19.97 3.49 7.27
CA GLY A 200 -20.51 3.61 8.63
C GLY A 200 -20.77 5.07 9.01
N SER A 201 -21.99 5.54 8.82
CA SER A 201 -22.41 6.90 9.17
C SER A 201 -22.05 7.25 10.62
N GLY A 202 -21.06 8.08 10.83
CA GLY A 202 -20.66 8.55 12.15
C GLY A 202 -19.25 8.16 12.58
N ALA A 203 -18.38 7.82 11.64
CA ALA A 203 -16.98 7.54 11.92
C ALA A 203 -16.36 8.66 12.77
N TYR A 204 -15.82 8.26 13.88
CA TYR A 204 -15.14 9.12 14.84
C TYR A 204 -13.99 9.85 14.14
N PRO A 205 -13.98 11.19 14.08
CA PRO A 205 -12.93 11.97 13.41
C PRO A 205 -11.52 11.57 13.86
N HIS A 206 -11.38 11.12 15.10
CA HIS A 206 -10.11 10.69 15.69
C HIS A 206 -9.55 9.39 15.10
N MET A 207 -10.40 8.51 14.55
CA MET A 207 -9.93 7.29 13.90
C MET A 207 -9.30 7.57 12.55
N VAL A 208 -9.78 8.55 11.81
CA VAL A 208 -9.23 8.92 10.51
C VAL A 208 -7.75 9.28 10.62
N TYR A 209 -7.35 10.04 11.66
CA TYR A 209 -5.93 10.39 11.87
C TYR A 209 -5.04 9.18 12.22
N ALA A 210 -5.58 8.22 12.98
CA ALA A 210 -4.82 6.99 13.25
C ALA A 210 -4.60 6.17 11.97
N PHE A 211 -5.58 6.18 11.06
CA PHE A 211 -5.48 5.49 9.77
C PHE A 211 -4.54 6.18 8.79
N ASP A 212 -4.49 7.50 8.77
CA ASP A 212 -3.46 8.24 8.01
C ASP A 212 -2.06 7.87 8.48
N GLY A 213 -1.88 7.67 9.79
CA GLY A 213 -0.63 7.15 10.36
C GLY A 213 -0.22 5.79 9.77
N ILE A 214 -1.17 4.87 9.56
CA ILE A 214 -0.92 3.57 8.93
C ILE A 214 -0.51 3.76 7.46
N ARG A 215 -1.16 4.64 6.72
CA ARG A 215 -0.84 4.98 5.33
C ARG A 215 0.58 5.55 5.22
N PHE A 216 0.95 6.49 6.09
CA PHE A 216 2.30 7.06 6.13
C PHE A 216 3.36 6.00 6.41
N LEU A 217 3.14 5.14 7.41
CA LEU A 217 4.05 4.03 7.70
C LEU A 217 4.17 3.08 6.50
N GLY A 218 3.06 2.81 5.80
CA GLY A 218 3.07 2.04 4.56
C GLY A 218 4.03 2.64 3.53
N TYR A 219 3.90 3.91 3.22
CA TYR A 219 4.81 4.60 2.29
C TYR A 219 6.26 4.62 2.76
N LEU A 220 6.52 4.81 4.06
CA LEU A 220 7.89 4.76 4.59
C LEU A 220 8.54 3.39 4.38
N PHE A 221 7.82 2.30 4.64
CA PHE A 221 8.32 0.96 4.37
C PHE A 221 8.60 0.75 2.89
N LEU A 222 7.76 1.28 1.99
CA LEU A 222 7.96 1.19 0.55
C LEU A 222 9.17 1.99 0.07
N ILE A 223 9.37 3.20 0.57
CA ILE A 223 10.58 4.00 0.29
C ILE A 223 11.82 3.23 0.72
N TRP A 224 11.79 2.70 1.94
CA TRP A 224 12.91 1.94 2.48
C TRP A 224 13.17 0.64 1.71
N ALA A 225 12.12 -0.04 1.24
CA ALA A 225 12.24 -1.21 0.38
C ALA A 225 13.03 -0.89 -0.91
N GLY A 226 12.66 0.18 -1.61
CA GLY A 226 13.35 0.61 -2.81
C GLY A 226 14.80 1.03 -2.56
N GLU A 227 15.06 1.82 -1.50
CA GLU A 227 16.43 2.22 -1.12
C GLU A 227 17.31 1.01 -0.76
N ARG A 228 16.73 0.02 -0.07
CA ARG A 228 17.48 -1.19 0.32
C ARG A 228 17.81 -2.04 -0.90
N GLN A 229 16.87 -2.19 -1.82
CA GLN A 229 17.11 -2.90 -3.08
C GLN A 229 18.19 -2.22 -3.92
N ALA A 230 18.16 -0.90 -4.03
CA ALA A 230 19.16 -0.14 -4.75
C ALA A 230 20.57 -0.38 -4.20
N LYS A 231 20.74 -0.47 -2.88
CA LYS A 231 22.03 -0.78 -2.26
C LYS A 231 22.53 -2.22 -2.48
N LEU A 232 21.62 -3.17 -2.72
CA LEU A 232 21.99 -4.56 -3.00
C LEU A 232 22.35 -4.78 -4.48
N GLY A 233 21.87 -3.90 -5.37
CA GLY A 233 22.12 -3.97 -6.80
C GLY A 233 23.37 -3.17 -7.25
N ALA A 234 23.89 -2.31 -6.36
CA ALA A 234 25.11 -1.51 -6.60
C ALA A 234 26.36 -2.28 -6.14
#